data_2051771dd95e38cd354f6922286cb413
#
_entry.id   2051771dd95e38cd354f6922286cb413
#
_cell.length_a   1.000
_cell.length_b   1.000
_cell.length_c   1.000
_cell.angle_alpha   90.00
_cell.angle_beta   90.00
_cell.angle_gamma   90.00
#
_symmetry.space_group_name_H-M   'P 1'
#
loop_
_entity.id
_entity.type
_entity.pdbx_description
1 polymer ?
#
loop_
_entity_poly.entity_id
_entity_poly.type
_entity_poly.pdbx_seq_one_letter_code
_entity_poly.pdbx_strand_id
1 'polypeptide(L)'
;MGIAERKEREKEQRRQAIIAAAEQVFFSRGFDESTMDDVAAQAELSKGTLYLYFNSKIELHWEIMKKGMAILSEAILKSISADANALDNLRKMGEVFYRFSSEEPMYFNSMMFFEGKDLELLHFEQEELDSSFQISPIKILYEVIESGIIDGSVRNDFSVPAMANTLWAQTLGVLQVIRNKREVFELFQLSGQEVMQCHYELVLNGVKDKTAGS
;
A
#
# COMPACT_ATOMS: atom_id res chain seq x y z
N MET A 1 -36.38 -2.55 -6.55
CA MET A 1 -35.11 -3.28 -6.73
C MET A 1 -35.29 -4.23 -7.91
N GLY A 2 -34.61 -3.93 -9.02
CA GLY A 2 -34.81 -4.68 -10.28
C GLY A 2 -34.05 -6.01 -10.29
N ILE A 3 -34.45 -6.92 -11.18
CA ILE A 3 -33.78 -8.25 -11.35
C ILE A 3 -32.29 -8.04 -11.74
N ALA A 4 -31.98 -7.02 -12.54
CA ALA A 4 -30.61 -6.67 -12.95
C ALA A 4 -29.74 -6.25 -11.76
N GLU A 5 -30.25 -5.37 -10.89
CA GLU A 5 -29.54 -4.91 -9.68
C GLU A 5 -29.26 -6.06 -8.70
N ARG A 6 -30.20 -6.99 -8.58
CA ARG A 6 -30.02 -8.19 -7.76
C ARG A 6 -28.91 -9.09 -8.30
N LYS A 7 -28.89 -9.34 -9.62
CA LYS A 7 -27.84 -10.17 -10.27
C LYS A 7 -26.45 -9.53 -10.11
N GLU A 8 -26.34 -8.22 -10.29
CA GLU A 8 -25.06 -7.52 -10.14
C GLU A 8 -24.55 -7.61 -8.70
N ARG A 9 -25.43 -7.42 -7.71
CA ARG A 9 -25.06 -7.58 -6.30
C ARG A 9 -24.63 -9.01 -5.96
N GLU A 10 -25.34 -10.04 -6.49
CA GLU A 10 -24.98 -11.45 -6.28
C GLU A 10 -23.62 -11.76 -6.93
N LYS A 11 -23.34 -11.18 -8.11
CA LYS A 11 -22.05 -11.29 -8.80
C LYS A 11 -20.91 -10.65 -7.96
N GLU A 12 -21.12 -9.43 -7.45
CA GLU A 12 -20.14 -8.75 -6.63
C GLU A 12 -19.90 -9.47 -5.30
N GLN A 13 -20.93 -9.96 -4.63
CA GLN A 13 -20.79 -10.78 -3.43
C GLN A 13 -19.93 -12.03 -3.69
N ARG A 14 -20.14 -12.69 -4.84
CA ARG A 14 -19.33 -13.84 -5.24
C ARG A 14 -17.89 -13.45 -5.51
N ARG A 15 -17.67 -12.33 -6.18
CA ARG A 15 -16.33 -11.78 -6.44
C ARG A 15 -15.58 -11.53 -5.13
N GLN A 16 -16.20 -10.90 -4.15
CA GLN A 16 -15.61 -10.65 -2.83
C GLN A 16 -15.33 -11.94 -2.06
N ALA A 17 -16.20 -12.95 -2.16
CA ALA A 17 -15.95 -14.25 -1.54
C ALA A 17 -14.73 -14.96 -2.15
N ILE A 18 -14.50 -14.83 -3.46
CA ILE A 18 -13.31 -15.36 -4.12
C ILE A 18 -12.06 -14.63 -3.66
N ILE A 19 -12.08 -13.30 -3.55
CA ILE A 19 -10.94 -12.52 -3.03
C ILE A 19 -10.60 -12.94 -1.60
N ALA A 20 -11.60 -13.11 -0.75
CA ALA A 20 -11.39 -13.56 0.64
C ALA A 20 -10.80 -14.99 0.71
N ALA A 21 -11.20 -15.89 -0.19
CA ALA A 21 -10.61 -17.21 -0.30
C ALA A 21 -9.14 -17.13 -0.77
N ALA A 22 -8.84 -16.28 -1.76
CA ALA A 22 -7.50 -16.04 -2.24
C ALA A 22 -6.59 -15.46 -1.14
N GLU A 23 -7.08 -14.52 -0.33
CA GLU A 23 -6.37 -14.01 0.87
C GLU A 23 -5.96 -15.16 1.79
N GLN A 24 -6.90 -16.03 2.15
CA GLN A 24 -6.61 -17.17 3.03
C GLN A 24 -5.55 -18.09 2.46
N VAL A 25 -5.63 -18.40 1.17
CA VAL A 25 -4.67 -19.27 0.48
C VAL A 25 -3.29 -18.61 0.39
N PHE A 26 -3.21 -17.37 -0.09
CA PHE A 26 -1.94 -16.67 -0.28
C PHE A 26 -1.28 -16.33 1.06
N PHE A 27 -2.05 -16.01 2.08
CA PHE A 27 -1.52 -15.70 3.41
C PHE A 27 -1.05 -16.94 4.18
N SER A 28 -1.62 -18.12 3.90
CA SER A 28 -1.20 -19.35 4.58
C SER A 28 -0.04 -20.07 3.92
N ARG A 29 0.06 -20.04 2.57
CA ARG A 29 1.06 -20.80 1.78
C ARG A 29 2.08 -19.92 1.09
N GLY A 30 1.84 -18.62 0.99
CA GLY A 30 2.60 -17.71 0.14
C GLY A 30 2.04 -17.65 -1.28
N PHE A 31 2.32 -16.52 -1.96
CA PHE A 31 1.83 -16.30 -3.32
C PHE A 31 2.41 -17.32 -4.30
N ASP A 32 3.73 -17.57 -4.28
CA ASP A 32 4.40 -18.40 -5.26
C ASP A 32 3.92 -19.85 -5.24
N GLU A 33 3.76 -20.44 -4.06
CA GLU A 33 3.35 -21.82 -3.85
C GLU A 33 1.83 -22.07 -4.03
N SER A 34 1.05 -21.01 -4.19
CA SER A 34 -0.41 -21.07 -4.33
C SER A 34 -0.82 -21.19 -5.79
N THR A 35 -1.95 -21.87 -6.04
CA THR A 35 -2.53 -22.05 -7.37
C THR A 35 -3.98 -21.55 -7.44
N MET A 36 -4.47 -21.32 -8.65
CA MET A 36 -5.91 -21.02 -8.88
C MET A 36 -6.81 -22.17 -8.44
N ASP A 37 -6.32 -23.41 -8.50
CA ASP A 37 -7.06 -24.58 -8.03
C ASP A 37 -7.22 -24.60 -6.51
N ASP A 38 -6.19 -24.17 -5.76
CA ASP A 38 -6.27 -23.99 -4.30
C ASP A 38 -7.32 -22.93 -3.94
N VAL A 39 -7.34 -21.81 -4.68
CA VAL A 39 -8.33 -20.74 -4.46
C VAL A 39 -9.74 -21.23 -4.79
N ALA A 40 -9.93 -21.98 -5.89
CA ALA A 40 -11.22 -22.54 -6.25
C ALA A 40 -11.75 -23.50 -5.17
N ALA A 41 -10.87 -24.37 -4.66
CA ALA A 41 -11.21 -25.29 -3.57
C ALA A 41 -11.58 -24.53 -2.28
N GLN A 42 -10.80 -23.50 -1.90
CA GLN A 42 -11.07 -22.68 -0.73
C GLN A 42 -12.37 -21.87 -0.85
N ALA A 43 -12.71 -21.42 -2.06
CA ALA A 43 -13.96 -20.70 -2.35
C ALA A 43 -15.18 -21.63 -2.53
N GLU A 44 -14.98 -22.96 -2.45
CA GLU A 44 -16.00 -23.98 -2.73
C GLU A 44 -16.60 -23.84 -4.14
N LEU A 45 -15.76 -23.53 -5.14
CA LEU A 45 -16.14 -23.32 -6.53
C LEU A 45 -15.46 -24.33 -7.46
N SER A 46 -16.10 -24.58 -8.60
CA SER A 46 -15.40 -25.24 -9.71
C SER A 46 -14.34 -24.28 -10.29
N LYS A 47 -13.26 -24.83 -10.83
CA LYS A 47 -12.23 -24.08 -11.56
C LYS A 47 -12.84 -23.21 -12.67
N GLY A 48 -13.78 -23.77 -13.46
CA GLY A 48 -14.48 -23.01 -14.51
C GLY A 48 -15.26 -21.83 -13.97
N THR A 49 -15.89 -21.96 -12.79
CA THR A 49 -16.60 -20.85 -12.15
C THR A 49 -15.64 -19.76 -11.69
N LEU A 50 -14.48 -20.12 -11.11
CA LEU A 50 -13.47 -19.15 -10.70
C LEU A 50 -12.97 -18.31 -11.89
N TYR A 51 -12.67 -18.97 -13.03
CA TYR A 51 -12.19 -18.28 -14.23
C TYR A 51 -13.22 -17.38 -14.92
N LEU A 52 -14.50 -17.41 -14.54
CA LEU A 52 -15.50 -16.42 -14.95
C LEU A 52 -15.33 -15.06 -14.22
N TYR A 53 -14.59 -15.02 -13.12
CA TYR A 53 -14.37 -13.84 -12.29
C TYR A 53 -12.96 -13.31 -12.37
N PHE A 54 -11.95 -14.19 -12.45
CA PHE A 54 -10.55 -13.85 -12.44
C PHE A 54 -9.77 -14.73 -13.40
N ASN A 55 -9.06 -14.12 -14.33
CA ASN A 55 -8.31 -14.83 -15.37
C ASN A 55 -6.98 -15.39 -14.88
N SER A 56 -6.43 -14.82 -13.80
CA SER A 56 -5.11 -15.19 -13.31
C SER A 56 -4.95 -15.02 -11.80
N LYS A 57 -3.93 -15.67 -11.25
CA LYS A 57 -3.50 -15.50 -9.86
C LYS A 57 -3.03 -14.05 -9.59
N ILE A 58 -2.46 -13.39 -10.59
CA ILE A 58 -2.00 -12.00 -10.50
C ILE A 58 -3.16 -11.03 -10.36
N GLU A 59 -4.29 -11.25 -11.06
CA GLU A 59 -5.51 -10.45 -10.87
C GLU A 59 -6.03 -10.53 -9.43
N LEU A 60 -6.03 -11.71 -8.83
CA LEU A 60 -6.39 -11.88 -7.41
C LEU A 60 -5.41 -11.18 -6.48
N HIS A 61 -4.11 -11.26 -6.76
CA HIS A 61 -3.09 -10.59 -5.99
C HIS A 61 -3.23 -9.06 -6.05
N TRP A 62 -3.56 -8.53 -7.23
CA TRP A 62 -3.87 -7.10 -7.41
C TRP A 62 -5.04 -6.64 -6.54
N GLU A 63 -6.13 -7.41 -6.49
CA GLU A 63 -7.28 -7.09 -5.63
C GLU A 63 -6.90 -7.08 -4.14
N ILE A 64 -6.10 -8.04 -3.71
CA ILE A 64 -5.60 -8.11 -2.34
C ILE A 64 -4.69 -6.92 -2.04
N MET A 65 -3.81 -6.54 -2.96
CA MET A 65 -2.95 -5.37 -2.83
C MET A 65 -3.78 -4.07 -2.75
N LYS A 66 -4.77 -3.89 -3.61
CA LYS A 66 -5.70 -2.74 -3.54
C LYS A 66 -6.39 -2.64 -2.18
N LYS A 67 -6.83 -3.78 -1.63
CA LYS A 67 -7.43 -3.82 -0.29
C LYS A 67 -6.42 -3.39 0.79
N GLY A 68 -5.19 -3.86 0.73
CA GLY A 68 -4.12 -3.42 1.64
C GLY A 68 -3.84 -1.91 1.53
N MET A 69 -3.78 -1.38 0.30
CA MET A 69 -3.63 0.06 0.08
C MET A 69 -4.82 0.86 0.66
N ALA A 70 -6.05 0.37 0.50
CA ALA A 70 -7.23 1.04 1.06
C ALA A 70 -7.19 1.07 2.59
N ILE A 71 -6.81 -0.02 3.25
CA ILE A 71 -6.65 -0.10 4.70
C ILE A 71 -5.58 0.92 5.17
N LEU A 72 -4.43 0.95 4.50
CA LEU A 72 -3.36 1.88 4.82
C LEU A 72 -3.79 3.33 4.59
N SER A 73 -4.46 3.63 3.47
CA SER A 73 -4.96 4.98 3.15
C SER A 73 -5.95 5.47 4.20
N GLU A 74 -6.89 4.63 4.62
CA GLU A 74 -7.86 4.95 5.66
C GLU A 74 -7.17 5.24 7.01
N ALA A 75 -6.17 4.42 7.38
CA ALA A 75 -5.39 4.63 8.59
C ALA A 75 -4.60 5.95 8.55
N ILE A 76 -4.00 6.29 7.41
CA ILE A 76 -3.30 7.56 7.19
C ILE A 76 -4.29 8.73 7.33
N LEU A 77 -5.41 8.71 6.61
CA LEU A 77 -6.40 9.79 6.64
C LEU A 77 -6.96 10.05 8.04
N LYS A 78 -7.08 9.02 8.87
CA LYS A 78 -7.47 9.16 10.29
C LYS A 78 -6.39 9.78 11.17
N SER A 79 -5.13 9.72 10.77
CA SER A 79 -3.99 10.19 11.57
C SER A 79 -3.57 11.62 11.26
N ILE A 80 -3.72 12.07 10.03
CA ILE A 80 -3.35 13.41 9.58
C ILE A 80 -4.45 14.43 9.88
N SER A 81 -4.07 15.71 9.95
CA SER A 81 -5.02 16.81 10.19
C SER A 81 -4.72 18.00 9.28
N ALA A 82 -5.75 18.63 8.75
CA ALA A 82 -5.62 19.85 7.96
C ALA A 82 -5.05 21.04 8.76
N ASP A 83 -5.21 21.02 10.09
CA ASP A 83 -4.71 22.07 11.00
C ASP A 83 -3.22 21.85 11.39
N ALA A 84 -2.66 20.67 11.13
CA ALA A 84 -1.26 20.38 11.38
C ALA A 84 -0.40 20.80 10.18
N ASN A 85 0.87 21.21 10.43
CA ASN A 85 1.78 21.48 9.35
C ASN A 85 2.14 20.19 8.58
N ALA A 86 2.62 20.34 7.34
CA ALA A 86 2.88 19.21 6.47
C ALA A 86 3.98 18.27 7.02
N LEU A 87 4.99 18.77 7.71
CA LEU A 87 6.06 17.94 8.30
C LEU A 87 5.54 17.02 9.40
N ASP A 88 4.60 17.51 10.23
CA ASP A 88 3.95 16.70 11.26
C ASP A 88 3.05 15.62 10.62
N ASN A 89 2.33 15.96 9.56
CA ASN A 89 1.53 15.00 8.82
C ASN A 89 2.41 13.94 8.11
N LEU A 90 3.54 14.33 7.51
CA LEU A 90 4.50 13.39 6.92
C LEU A 90 5.06 12.42 7.98
N ARG A 91 5.38 12.91 9.18
CA ARG A 91 5.80 12.06 10.30
C ARG A 91 4.72 11.04 10.66
N LYS A 92 3.48 11.49 10.87
CA LYS A 92 2.33 10.61 11.19
C LYS A 92 2.09 9.56 10.12
N MET A 93 2.19 9.92 8.84
CA MET A 93 2.08 8.97 7.73
C MET A 93 3.14 7.86 7.83
N GLY A 94 4.39 8.22 8.12
CA GLY A 94 5.47 7.27 8.32
C GLY A 94 5.18 6.33 9.51
N GLU A 95 4.76 6.87 10.66
CA GLU A 95 4.42 6.11 11.87
C GLU A 95 3.27 5.13 11.62
N VAL A 96 2.23 5.57 10.89
CA VAL A 96 1.12 4.69 10.47
C VAL A 96 1.62 3.58 9.57
N PHE A 97 2.50 3.90 8.62
CA PHE A 97 3.03 2.90 7.70
C PHE A 97 3.92 1.86 8.42
N TYR A 98 4.75 2.29 9.37
CA TYR A 98 5.52 1.39 10.22
C TYR A 98 4.61 0.45 11.00
N ARG A 99 3.57 0.99 11.66
CA ARG A 99 2.58 0.19 12.40
C ARG A 99 1.85 -0.79 11.48
N PHE A 100 1.36 -0.33 10.32
CA PHE A 100 0.72 -1.17 9.31
C PHE A 100 1.62 -2.33 8.87
N SER A 101 2.91 -2.10 8.68
CA SER A 101 3.86 -3.16 8.30
C SER A 101 3.94 -4.29 9.35
N SER A 102 3.62 -4.00 10.62
CA SER A 102 3.68 -4.94 11.73
C SER A 102 2.31 -5.55 12.07
N GLU A 103 1.25 -4.77 12.00
CA GLU A 103 -0.13 -5.19 12.32
C GLU A 103 -0.78 -5.93 11.14
N GLU A 104 -0.47 -5.53 9.90
CA GLU A 104 -1.02 -6.08 8.67
C GLU A 104 0.09 -6.66 7.74
N PRO A 105 0.94 -7.59 8.26
CA PRO A 105 2.14 -8.03 7.57
C PRO A 105 1.87 -8.68 6.21
N MET A 106 0.70 -9.30 6.04
CA MET A 106 0.35 -10.00 4.81
C MET A 106 -0.01 -9.02 3.70
N TYR A 107 -0.79 -7.97 4.00
CA TYR A 107 -1.07 -6.90 3.05
C TYR A 107 0.18 -6.09 2.72
N PHE A 108 1.03 -5.81 3.71
CA PHE A 108 2.32 -5.17 3.47
C PHE A 108 3.18 -6.00 2.50
N ASN A 109 3.27 -7.32 2.72
CA ASN A 109 4.00 -8.20 1.81
C ASN A 109 3.39 -8.20 0.41
N SER A 110 2.06 -8.23 0.27
CA SER A 110 1.40 -8.15 -1.04
C SER A 110 1.80 -6.89 -1.82
N MET A 111 1.94 -5.75 -1.12
CA MET A 111 2.41 -4.50 -1.73
C MET A 111 3.88 -4.56 -2.16
N MET A 112 4.72 -5.32 -1.42
CA MET A 112 6.15 -5.43 -1.69
C MET A 112 6.48 -6.40 -2.83
N PHE A 113 5.69 -7.45 -3.01
CA PHE A 113 5.93 -8.48 -4.03
C PHE A 113 5.31 -8.18 -5.39
N PHE A 114 4.53 -7.12 -5.50
CA PHE A 114 3.94 -6.71 -6.78
C PHE A 114 4.99 -5.95 -7.61
N GLU A 115 5.40 -6.54 -8.74
CA GLU A 115 6.44 -5.99 -9.60
C GLU A 115 5.85 -5.34 -10.86
N GLY A 116 6.63 -4.46 -11.52
CA GLY A 116 6.20 -3.79 -12.75
C GLY A 116 5.80 -4.76 -13.87
N LYS A 117 6.46 -5.92 -13.97
CA LYS A 117 6.08 -6.99 -14.91
C LYS A 117 4.68 -7.54 -14.68
N ASP A 118 4.18 -7.50 -13.43
CA ASP A 118 2.84 -7.98 -13.07
C ASP A 118 1.77 -7.01 -13.60
N LEU A 119 2.07 -5.71 -13.64
CA LEU A 119 1.20 -4.70 -14.27
C LEU A 119 1.03 -4.94 -15.77
N GLU A 120 2.09 -5.33 -16.48
CA GLU A 120 2.02 -5.64 -17.90
C GLU A 120 1.12 -6.85 -18.18
N LEU A 121 1.06 -7.81 -17.26
CA LEU A 121 0.22 -9.01 -17.38
C LEU A 121 -1.27 -8.74 -17.09
N LEU A 122 -1.59 -7.64 -16.41
CA LEU A 122 -2.95 -7.30 -16.00
C LEU A 122 -3.75 -6.56 -17.07
N HIS A 123 -3.11 -6.05 -18.13
CA HIS A 123 -3.77 -5.36 -19.25
C HIS A 123 -4.81 -4.31 -18.80
N PHE A 124 -4.45 -3.51 -17.78
CA PHE A 124 -5.36 -2.48 -17.27
C PHE A 124 -5.70 -1.41 -18.30
N GLU A 125 -6.97 -1.01 -18.29
CA GLU A 125 -7.37 0.25 -18.89
C GLU A 125 -6.80 1.41 -18.05
N GLN A 126 -6.45 2.53 -18.73
CA GLN A 126 -5.90 3.71 -18.05
C GLN A 126 -6.80 4.22 -16.92
N GLU A 127 -8.12 4.17 -17.12
CA GLU A 127 -9.12 4.59 -16.15
C GLU A 127 -9.08 3.76 -14.85
N GLU A 128 -8.78 2.46 -14.94
CA GLU A 128 -8.65 1.58 -13.78
C GLU A 128 -7.39 1.89 -12.96
N LEU A 129 -6.27 2.17 -13.64
CA LEU A 129 -5.04 2.62 -12.99
C LEU A 129 -5.25 3.97 -12.30
N ASP A 130 -5.88 4.92 -12.98
CA ASP A 130 -6.15 6.25 -12.45
C ASP A 130 -7.08 6.19 -11.23
N SER A 131 -8.13 5.36 -11.26
CA SER A 131 -9.03 5.17 -10.13
C SER A 131 -8.32 4.54 -8.92
N SER A 132 -7.45 3.56 -9.15
CA SER A 132 -6.65 2.93 -8.11
C SER A 132 -5.64 3.90 -7.50
N PHE A 133 -5.05 4.81 -8.30
CA PHE A 133 -4.16 5.85 -7.80
C PHE A 133 -4.87 6.83 -6.86
N GLN A 134 -6.11 7.25 -7.18
CA GLN A 134 -6.87 8.23 -6.38
C GLN A 134 -7.13 7.79 -4.92
N ILE A 135 -7.16 6.50 -4.66
CA ILE A 135 -7.37 5.94 -3.32
C ILE A 135 -6.06 5.41 -2.69
N SER A 136 -4.91 5.68 -3.31
CA SER A 136 -3.63 5.13 -2.86
C SER A 136 -2.96 6.01 -1.80
N PRO A 137 -2.13 5.43 -0.91
CA PRO A 137 -1.33 6.19 0.05
C PRO A 137 -0.39 7.21 -0.60
N ILE A 138 0.08 6.93 -1.82
CA ILE A 138 0.97 7.83 -2.55
C ILE A 138 0.24 9.11 -2.98
N LYS A 139 -1.06 9.04 -3.30
CA LYS A 139 -1.85 10.23 -3.63
C LYS A 139 -2.01 11.14 -2.40
N ILE A 140 -2.26 10.56 -1.23
CA ILE A 140 -2.32 11.32 0.02
C ILE A 140 -0.96 12.00 0.30
N LEU A 141 0.13 11.29 0.05
CA LEU A 141 1.48 11.83 0.21
C LEU A 141 1.71 13.03 -0.72
N TYR A 142 1.23 12.97 -1.97
CA TYR A 142 1.29 14.10 -2.90
C TYR A 142 0.58 15.32 -2.32
N GLU A 143 -0.64 15.16 -1.85
CA GLU A 143 -1.45 16.24 -1.28
C GLU A 143 -0.82 16.89 -0.04
N VAL A 144 -0.23 16.08 0.84
CA VAL A 144 0.49 16.59 2.01
C VAL A 144 1.74 17.37 1.62
N ILE A 145 2.51 16.92 0.63
CA ILE A 145 3.68 17.64 0.13
C ILE A 145 3.25 18.95 -0.53
N GLU A 146 2.22 18.94 -1.38
CA GLU A 146 1.68 20.15 -2.02
C GLU A 146 1.23 21.20 -0.98
N SER A 147 0.52 20.75 0.05
CA SER A 147 0.14 21.61 1.18
C SER A 147 1.35 22.22 1.87
N GLY A 148 2.41 21.44 2.09
CA GLY A 148 3.64 21.91 2.71
C GLY A 148 4.46 22.88 1.85
N ILE A 149 4.39 22.76 0.53
CA ILE A 149 4.97 23.76 -0.39
C ILE A 149 4.19 25.07 -0.30
N ILE A 150 2.86 24.99 -0.23
CA ILE A 150 1.99 26.18 -0.14
C ILE A 150 2.19 26.92 1.18
N ASP A 151 2.31 26.22 2.31
CA ASP A 151 2.52 26.80 3.63
C ASP A 151 3.99 27.18 3.93
N GLY A 152 4.93 26.80 3.03
CA GLY A 152 6.35 27.08 3.14
C GLY A 152 7.11 26.15 4.08
N SER A 153 6.51 25.09 4.60
CA SER A 153 7.20 24.12 5.48
C SER A 153 8.02 23.09 4.69
N VAL A 154 7.65 22.82 3.44
CA VAL A 154 8.32 21.87 2.53
C VAL A 154 8.99 22.64 1.40
N ARG A 155 10.22 22.24 1.08
CA ARG A 155 11.02 22.79 -0.03
C ARG A 155 10.31 22.59 -1.39
N ASN A 156 10.56 23.48 -2.34
CA ASN A 156 9.91 23.52 -3.66
C ASN A 156 10.86 23.39 -4.85
N ASP A 157 12.12 23.02 -4.62
CA ASP A 157 13.14 22.88 -5.65
C ASP A 157 13.12 21.51 -6.37
N PHE A 158 12.25 20.60 -5.94
CA PHE A 158 11.93 19.35 -6.62
C PHE A 158 10.42 19.26 -6.93
N SER A 159 10.06 18.49 -7.95
CA SER A 159 8.65 18.23 -8.24
C SER A 159 8.01 17.35 -7.17
N VAL A 160 6.73 17.57 -6.89
CA VAL A 160 5.95 16.76 -5.92
C VAL A 160 6.03 15.27 -6.23
N PRO A 161 5.84 14.82 -7.50
CA PRO A 161 5.99 13.39 -7.82
C PRO A 161 7.37 12.84 -7.49
N ALA A 162 8.46 13.58 -7.76
CA ALA A 162 9.81 13.13 -7.45
C ALA A 162 10.03 13.00 -5.95
N MET A 163 9.61 13.99 -5.14
CA MET A 163 9.70 13.95 -3.69
C MET A 163 8.88 12.79 -3.12
N ALA A 164 7.62 12.69 -3.47
CA ALA A 164 6.72 11.67 -2.93
C ALA A 164 7.19 10.25 -3.24
N ASN A 165 7.60 9.98 -4.48
CA ASN A 165 8.11 8.65 -4.84
C ASN A 165 9.43 8.33 -4.14
N THR A 166 10.30 9.35 -3.93
CA THR A 166 11.54 9.18 -3.17
C THR A 166 11.25 8.83 -1.71
N LEU A 167 10.36 9.57 -1.05
CA LEU A 167 9.96 9.32 0.34
C LEU A 167 9.31 7.95 0.50
N TRP A 168 8.43 7.58 -0.42
CA TRP A 168 7.78 6.28 -0.45
C TRP A 168 8.81 5.16 -0.58
N ALA A 169 9.69 5.23 -1.57
CA ALA A 169 10.72 4.23 -1.83
C ALA A 169 11.70 4.08 -0.66
N GLN A 170 12.15 5.18 -0.05
CA GLN A 170 13.02 5.16 1.12
C GLN A 170 12.35 4.48 2.32
N THR A 171 11.10 4.83 2.61
CA THR A 171 10.35 4.25 3.73
C THR A 171 10.12 2.75 3.51
N LEU A 172 9.72 2.34 2.30
CA LEU A 172 9.59 0.93 1.94
C LEU A 172 10.91 0.17 2.13
N GLY A 173 12.02 0.73 1.64
CA GLY A 173 13.35 0.11 1.76
C GLY A 173 13.76 -0.09 3.21
N VAL A 174 13.57 0.93 4.07
CA VAL A 174 13.86 0.83 5.51
C VAL A 174 12.99 -0.24 6.17
N LEU A 175 11.68 -0.23 5.92
CA LEU A 175 10.75 -1.23 6.46
C LEU A 175 11.11 -2.65 6.01
N GLN A 176 11.47 -2.83 4.75
CA GLN A 176 11.89 -4.12 4.22
C GLN A 176 13.17 -4.63 4.92
N VAL A 177 14.13 -3.76 5.16
CA VAL A 177 15.37 -4.13 5.86
C VAL A 177 15.09 -4.47 7.32
N ILE A 178 14.28 -3.69 8.03
CA ILE A 178 13.87 -3.98 9.42
C ILE A 178 13.24 -5.37 9.52
N ARG A 179 12.35 -5.72 8.59
CA ARG A 179 11.63 -7.00 8.61
C ARG A 179 12.52 -8.19 8.23
N ASN A 180 13.35 -8.03 7.19
CA ASN A 180 14.10 -9.14 6.60
C ASN A 180 15.48 -9.33 7.20
N LYS A 181 15.98 -8.38 8.00
CA LYS A 181 17.32 -8.38 8.58
C LYS A 181 17.31 -8.22 10.09
N ARG A 182 16.30 -8.76 10.75
CA ARG A 182 16.12 -8.66 12.21
C ARG A 182 17.38 -9.10 12.98
N GLU A 183 17.99 -10.20 12.58
CA GLU A 183 19.21 -10.72 13.20
C GLU A 183 20.40 -9.74 13.13
N VAL A 184 20.49 -8.96 12.03
CA VAL A 184 21.53 -7.92 11.88
C VAL A 184 21.29 -6.79 12.87
N PHE A 185 20.03 -6.36 13.06
CA PHE A 185 19.71 -5.32 14.04
C PHE A 185 19.97 -5.78 15.47
N GLU A 186 19.63 -7.04 15.80
CA GLU A 186 19.93 -7.63 17.11
C GLU A 186 21.45 -7.66 17.39
N LEU A 187 22.27 -7.97 16.37
CA LEU A 187 23.73 -7.93 16.48
C LEU A 187 24.28 -6.54 16.84
N PHE A 188 23.67 -5.48 16.29
CA PHE A 188 24.02 -4.09 16.59
C PHE A 188 23.24 -3.48 17.75
N GLN A 189 22.43 -4.27 18.45
CA GLN A 189 21.55 -3.83 19.56
C GLN A 189 20.60 -2.69 19.14
N LEU A 190 20.14 -2.69 17.87
CA LEU A 190 19.21 -1.72 17.32
C LEU A 190 17.81 -2.28 17.29
N SER A 191 16.84 -1.47 17.67
CA SER A 191 15.42 -1.77 17.45
C SER A 191 14.94 -1.20 16.11
N GLY A 192 13.94 -1.84 15.51
CA GLY A 192 13.28 -1.31 14.31
C GLY A 192 12.68 0.08 14.54
N GLN A 193 12.24 0.37 15.77
CA GLN A 193 11.71 1.68 16.15
C GLN A 193 12.78 2.76 16.12
N GLU A 194 13.99 2.49 16.64
CA GLU A 194 15.11 3.43 16.59
C GLU A 194 15.53 3.74 15.16
N VAL A 195 15.56 2.71 14.30
CA VAL A 195 15.89 2.88 12.87
C VAL A 195 14.84 3.73 12.17
N MET A 196 13.55 3.49 12.44
CA MET A 196 12.48 4.32 11.88
C MET A 196 12.51 5.76 12.40
N GLN A 197 12.80 5.98 13.68
CA GLN A 197 12.95 7.33 14.24
C GLN A 197 14.09 8.09 13.54
N CYS A 198 15.23 7.45 13.36
CA CYS A 198 16.35 8.01 12.61
C CYS A 198 15.95 8.33 11.17
N HIS A 199 15.25 7.42 10.50
CA HIS A 199 14.74 7.62 9.15
C HIS A 199 13.84 8.86 9.07
N TYR A 200 12.87 9.01 9.98
CA TYR A 200 11.98 10.18 10.01
C TYR A 200 12.76 11.49 10.16
N GLU A 201 13.71 11.55 11.09
CA GLU A 201 14.53 12.76 11.29
C GLU A 201 15.33 13.12 10.02
N LEU A 202 15.96 12.14 9.38
CA LEU A 202 16.74 12.36 8.15
C LEU A 202 15.83 12.84 7.00
N VAL A 203 14.68 12.19 6.82
CA VAL A 203 13.73 12.50 5.76
C VAL A 203 13.11 13.87 5.95
N LEU A 204 12.57 14.15 7.15
CA LEU A 204 11.91 15.42 7.44
C LEU A 204 12.88 16.61 7.35
N ASN A 205 14.11 16.46 7.84
CA ASN A 205 15.14 17.46 7.64
C ASN A 205 15.55 17.64 6.17
N GLY A 206 15.46 16.59 5.37
CA GLY A 206 15.72 16.63 3.92
C GLY A 206 14.66 17.37 3.12
N VAL A 207 13.39 17.28 3.52
CA VAL A 207 12.26 17.92 2.82
C VAL A 207 11.88 19.28 3.35
N LYS A 208 12.32 19.63 4.57
CA LYS A 208 12.07 20.93 5.19
C LYS A 208 12.61 22.07 4.34
N ASP A 209 11.83 23.13 4.20
CA ASP A 209 12.33 24.39 3.62
C ASP A 209 13.35 25.02 4.57
N LYS A 210 14.55 25.27 4.07
CA LYS A 210 15.66 25.87 4.83
C LYS A 210 15.59 27.38 4.89
N THR A 211 14.75 27.99 4.05
CA THR A 211 14.63 29.46 3.95
C THR A 211 13.58 30.02 4.92
N ALA A 212 12.67 29.20 5.40
CA ALA A 212 11.57 29.58 6.31
C ALA A 212 12.03 29.89 7.77
N GLY A 213 13.34 29.92 8.06
CA GLY A 213 13.91 30.14 9.37
C GLY A 213 15.01 31.21 9.44
N SER A 214 15.12 32.06 8.40
CA SER A 214 16.11 33.16 8.35
C SER A 214 15.45 34.50 8.62
#